data_c005349428a132277b20c65dd64aa1d5
#
_entry.id   c005349428a132277b20c65dd64aa1d5
#
_cell.length_a   1.000
_cell.length_b   1.000
_cell.length_c   1.000
_cell.angle_alpha   90.00
_cell.angle_beta   90.00
_cell.angle_gamma   90.00
#
_symmetry.space_group_name_H-M   'P 1'
#
loop_
_entity.id
_entity.type
_entity.pdbx_description
1 polymer ?
#
loop_
_entity_poly.entity_id
_entity_poly.type
_entity_poly.pdbx_seq_one_letter_code
_entity_poly.pdbx_strand_id
1 'polypeptide(L)'
;MNRTSLLCLLAFALPLAAQQPDSMKHPMMGMGEHGMMGPGMMEMMGGMPGMEAMMGPMMEAMAFSPAHLLEHPDALQLTPAQVTKLTQIRDAAKAATDAAMADVRTHMGEMHQAMNAAVPDTNVMKTHFQAGMAAMSKAHWAGLVAAAQARAVLTDLQRGRVEGMMAAMQMMMQMRRDSAREGEEHERHPEH
;
A
#
# COMPACT_ATOMS: atom_id res chain seq x y z
N MET A 1 10.85 56.99 -25.40
CA MET A 1 11.74 57.08 -26.58
C MET A 1 12.82 56.03 -26.42
N ASN A 2 13.10 55.31 -27.53
CA ASN A 2 14.08 54.20 -27.77
C ASN A 2 13.67 52.86 -27.19
N ARG A 3 13.12 51.91 -27.93
CA ARG A 3 13.49 51.17 -29.19
C ARG A 3 14.96 50.72 -29.20
N THR A 4 15.17 49.43 -28.95
CA THR A 4 16.05 48.62 -29.82
C THR A 4 15.74 47.14 -29.65
N SER A 5 15.24 46.56 -30.73
CA SER A 5 15.16 45.11 -31.02
C SER A 5 16.56 44.57 -31.23
N LEU A 6 16.81 43.32 -30.81
CA LEU A 6 17.82 42.50 -31.46
C LEU A 6 17.36 41.05 -31.48
N LEU A 7 17.06 40.62 -32.69
CA LEU A 7 16.96 39.22 -33.16
C LEU A 7 18.37 38.65 -33.31
N CYS A 8 18.58 37.39 -32.94
CA CYS A 8 19.51 36.42 -33.54
C CYS A 8 18.98 35.04 -33.17
N LEU A 9 18.38 34.34 -34.04
CA LEU A 9 18.82 33.45 -35.11
C LEU A 9 19.73 32.28 -34.69
N LEU A 10 19.09 31.10 -34.65
CA LEU A 10 19.47 29.80 -35.23
C LEU A 10 20.88 29.24 -34.97
N ALA A 11 20.91 28.10 -34.33
CA ALA A 11 21.86 27.05 -34.70
C ALA A 11 21.21 25.67 -34.59
N PHE A 12 21.14 25.02 -35.72
CA PHE A 12 20.85 23.62 -36.00
C PHE A 12 21.84 22.70 -35.29
N ALA A 13 21.37 21.63 -34.66
CA ALA A 13 22.16 20.44 -34.45
C ALA A 13 21.30 19.21 -34.71
N LEU A 14 21.65 18.46 -35.70
CA LEU A 14 21.08 17.21 -36.20
C LEU A 14 21.36 16.05 -35.21
N PRO A 15 20.58 14.96 -35.30
CA PRO A 15 20.61 13.88 -34.34
C PRO A 15 21.79 12.94 -34.57
N LEU A 16 22.53 12.66 -33.53
CA LEU A 16 23.47 11.53 -33.52
C LEU A 16 22.68 10.29 -33.07
N ALA A 17 22.38 9.45 -34.03
CA ALA A 17 21.92 8.09 -33.80
C ALA A 17 23.06 7.31 -33.10
N ALA A 18 22.92 7.07 -31.82
CA ALA A 18 23.78 6.16 -31.07
C ALA A 18 23.02 4.85 -30.83
N GLN A 19 23.61 3.81 -31.35
CA GLN A 19 23.27 2.39 -31.29
C GLN A 19 22.79 1.94 -29.93
N GLN A 20 21.63 1.29 -29.91
CA GLN A 20 21.19 0.46 -28.80
C GLN A 20 22.12 -0.75 -28.69
N PRO A 21 22.68 -1.04 -27.52
CA PRO A 21 23.21 -2.38 -27.26
C PRO A 21 22.04 -3.33 -26.97
N ASP A 22 22.15 -4.49 -27.58
CA ASP A 22 21.22 -5.61 -27.53
C ASP A 22 20.66 -5.90 -26.14
N SER A 23 19.36 -5.94 -26.10
CA SER A 23 18.55 -6.40 -24.96
C SER A 23 18.93 -7.82 -24.58
N MET A 24 19.56 -7.99 -23.45
CA MET A 24 19.43 -9.23 -22.70
C MET A 24 17.95 -9.34 -22.26
N LYS A 25 17.23 -10.21 -22.96
CA LYS A 25 15.91 -10.70 -22.56
C LYS A 25 16.05 -11.46 -21.26
N HIS A 26 15.92 -10.76 -20.15
CA HIS A 26 15.50 -11.42 -18.93
C HIS A 26 14.00 -11.71 -19.05
N PRO A 27 13.55 -12.97 -18.84
CA PRO A 27 12.14 -13.23 -18.78
C PRO A 27 11.58 -12.45 -17.60
N MET A 28 10.80 -11.43 -17.88
CA MET A 28 9.93 -10.78 -16.92
C MET A 28 9.00 -11.89 -16.39
N MET A 29 9.33 -12.43 -15.22
CA MET A 29 8.35 -13.16 -14.42
C MET A 29 7.17 -12.22 -14.21
N GLY A 30 6.01 -12.64 -14.75
CA GLY A 30 4.78 -11.89 -14.66
C GLY A 30 4.49 -11.51 -13.21
N MET A 31 4.58 -10.24 -12.93
CA MET A 31 3.96 -9.64 -11.74
C MET A 31 2.45 -9.71 -11.97
N GLY A 32 1.88 -10.86 -11.60
CA GLY A 32 0.44 -11.01 -11.50
C GLY A 32 -0.10 -10.02 -10.46
N GLU A 33 -1.13 -9.33 -10.85
CA GLU A 33 -1.90 -8.31 -10.16
C GLU A 33 -2.66 -8.84 -8.91
N HIS A 34 -2.19 -9.94 -8.32
CA HIS A 34 -2.79 -10.58 -7.16
C HIS A 34 -1.78 -10.74 -6.02
N GLY A 35 -1.89 -9.82 -5.05
CA GLY A 35 -1.60 -10.13 -3.65
C GLY A 35 -0.13 -10.19 -3.27
N MET A 36 0.43 -9.08 -2.84
CA MET A 36 1.75 -8.95 -2.21
C MET A 36 1.89 -9.67 -0.85
N MET A 37 0.98 -10.56 -0.47
CA MET A 37 1.11 -11.38 0.74
C MET A 37 0.92 -12.85 0.39
N GLY A 38 2.00 -13.50 -0.02
CA GLY A 38 2.04 -14.96 -0.10
C GLY A 38 1.95 -15.59 1.30
N PRO A 39 1.38 -16.81 1.41
CA PRO A 39 1.19 -17.51 2.70
C PRO A 39 2.48 -17.62 3.53
N GLY A 40 3.65 -17.74 2.92
CA GLY A 40 4.93 -17.82 3.62
C GLY A 40 5.38 -16.53 4.32
N MET A 41 4.92 -15.37 3.88
CA MET A 41 5.25 -14.10 4.53
C MET A 41 4.42 -13.91 5.82
N MET A 42 3.21 -14.45 5.83
CA MET A 42 2.32 -14.40 6.99
C MET A 42 2.81 -15.35 8.11
N GLU A 43 3.43 -16.46 7.76
CA GLU A 43 4.00 -17.42 8.70
C GLU A 43 5.29 -16.88 9.35
N MET A 44 6.12 -16.18 8.58
CA MET A 44 7.34 -15.52 9.10
C MET A 44 7.01 -14.32 10.01
N MET A 45 5.89 -13.64 9.79
CA MET A 45 5.41 -12.54 10.63
C MET A 45 4.72 -13.02 11.91
N GLY A 46 4.13 -14.22 11.94
CA GLY A 46 3.42 -14.76 13.11
C GLY A 46 4.33 -15.16 14.28
N GLY A 47 5.65 -15.22 14.07
CA GLY A 47 6.62 -15.60 15.10
C GLY A 47 7.23 -14.47 15.93
N MET A 48 6.90 -13.21 15.66
CA MET A 48 7.46 -12.08 16.42
C MET A 48 6.57 -11.71 17.62
N PRO A 49 7.03 -11.89 18.87
CA PRO A 49 6.27 -11.47 20.03
C PRO A 49 6.01 -9.95 19.98
N GLY A 50 4.74 -9.56 20.06
CA GLY A 50 4.29 -8.16 19.97
C GLY A 50 3.62 -7.77 18.65
N MET A 51 3.80 -8.52 17.58
CA MET A 51 3.13 -8.25 16.30
C MET A 51 1.62 -8.55 16.37
N GLU A 52 1.23 -9.54 17.17
CA GLU A 52 -0.16 -9.91 17.43
C GLU A 52 -0.95 -8.75 18.06
N ALA A 53 -0.31 -7.98 18.94
CA ALA A 53 -0.91 -6.80 19.56
C ALA A 53 -1.16 -5.65 18.56
N MET A 54 -0.41 -5.57 17.45
CA MET A 54 -0.61 -4.58 16.39
C MET A 54 -1.59 -5.06 15.32
N MET A 55 -1.75 -6.37 15.13
CA MET A 55 -2.62 -6.91 14.08
C MET A 55 -4.11 -6.61 14.34
N GLY A 56 -4.56 -6.68 15.59
CA GLY A 56 -5.96 -6.41 15.96
C GLY A 56 -6.42 -5.02 15.51
N PRO A 57 -5.78 -3.94 15.95
CA PRO A 57 -6.12 -2.57 15.55
C PRO A 57 -5.98 -2.34 14.04
N MET A 58 -5.02 -2.99 13.39
CA MET A 58 -4.84 -2.86 11.94
C MET A 58 -5.96 -3.55 11.16
N MET A 59 -6.37 -4.75 11.59
CA MET A 59 -7.51 -5.46 11.00
C MET A 59 -8.82 -4.69 11.20
N GLU A 60 -9.03 -4.11 12.38
CA GLU A 60 -10.18 -3.24 12.65
C GLU A 60 -10.17 -2.02 11.73
N ALA A 61 -9.02 -1.35 11.58
CA ALA A 61 -8.89 -0.22 10.65
C ALA A 61 -9.17 -0.61 9.20
N MET A 62 -8.79 -1.79 8.76
CA MET A 62 -9.11 -2.29 7.42
C MET A 62 -10.61 -2.52 7.25
N ALA A 63 -11.29 -3.11 8.24
CA ALA A 63 -12.73 -3.35 8.20
C ALA A 63 -13.56 -2.06 8.11
N PHE A 64 -13.13 -1.03 8.81
CA PHE A 64 -13.75 0.29 8.76
C PHE A 64 -13.16 1.22 7.72
N SER A 65 -12.31 0.73 6.81
CA SER A 65 -11.81 1.58 5.72
C SER A 65 -12.97 2.08 4.85
N PRO A 66 -12.97 3.36 4.45
CA PRO A 66 -14.07 3.90 3.63
C PRO A 66 -14.27 3.13 2.32
N ALA A 67 -13.20 2.61 1.74
CA ALA A 67 -13.29 1.81 0.50
C ALA A 67 -14.09 0.53 0.74
N HIS A 68 -13.73 -0.24 1.78
CA HIS A 68 -14.43 -1.48 2.13
C HIS A 68 -15.91 -1.25 2.46
N LEU A 69 -16.23 -0.19 3.22
CA LEU A 69 -17.64 0.13 3.53
C LEU A 69 -18.45 0.47 2.28
N LEU A 70 -17.83 1.15 1.30
CA LEU A 70 -18.46 1.51 0.04
C LEU A 70 -18.61 0.34 -0.94
N GLU A 71 -17.91 -0.78 -0.73
CA GLU A 71 -18.11 -2.03 -1.47
C GLU A 71 -19.37 -2.79 -1.05
N HIS A 72 -19.89 -2.50 0.15
CA HIS A 72 -21.03 -3.22 0.74
C HIS A 72 -22.20 -2.29 1.15
N PRO A 73 -22.65 -1.34 0.31
CA PRO A 73 -23.63 -0.34 0.70
C PRO A 73 -24.98 -0.95 1.08
N ASP A 74 -25.42 -1.99 0.34
CA ASP A 74 -26.70 -2.64 0.57
C ASP A 74 -26.67 -3.53 1.82
N ALA A 75 -25.61 -4.30 2.02
CA ALA A 75 -25.45 -5.16 3.21
C ALA A 75 -25.38 -4.32 4.50
N LEU A 76 -24.76 -3.14 4.43
CA LEU A 76 -24.69 -2.19 5.54
C LEU A 76 -25.90 -1.27 5.62
N GLN A 77 -26.77 -1.26 4.61
CA GLN A 77 -27.91 -0.33 4.50
C GLN A 77 -27.47 1.13 4.65
N LEU A 78 -26.44 1.52 3.88
CA LEU A 78 -25.93 2.89 3.91
C LEU A 78 -26.93 3.86 3.29
N THR A 79 -27.18 4.97 3.94
CA THR A 79 -27.96 6.05 3.35
C THR A 79 -27.16 6.80 2.28
N PRO A 80 -27.81 7.47 1.32
CA PRO A 80 -27.09 8.29 0.32
C PRO A 80 -26.16 9.35 0.94
N ALA A 81 -26.56 9.94 2.07
CA ALA A 81 -25.73 10.90 2.80
C ALA A 81 -24.46 10.24 3.38
N GLN A 82 -24.58 9.00 3.92
CA GLN A 82 -23.42 8.24 4.41
C GLN A 82 -22.48 7.85 3.25
N VAL A 83 -23.03 7.40 2.12
CA VAL A 83 -22.22 7.08 0.92
C VAL A 83 -21.44 8.32 0.46
N THR A 84 -22.09 9.49 0.38
CA THR A 84 -21.42 10.75 0.02
C THR A 84 -20.29 11.08 1.01
N LYS A 85 -20.54 10.96 2.31
CA LYS A 85 -19.54 11.27 3.34
C LYS A 85 -18.37 10.29 3.32
N LEU A 86 -18.63 8.99 3.18
CA LEU A 86 -17.60 7.96 3.07
C LEU A 86 -16.74 8.14 1.80
N THR A 87 -17.34 8.54 0.68
CA THR A 87 -16.62 8.88 -0.55
C THR A 87 -15.66 10.05 -0.32
N GLN A 88 -16.10 11.11 0.34
CA GLN A 88 -15.23 12.26 0.67
C GLN A 88 -14.05 11.84 1.55
N ILE A 89 -14.29 11.01 2.58
CA ILE A 89 -13.25 10.51 3.48
C ILE A 89 -12.24 9.66 2.70
N ARG A 90 -12.72 8.74 1.85
CA ARG A 90 -11.89 7.90 0.98
C ARG A 90 -10.98 8.73 0.08
N ASP A 91 -11.54 9.71 -0.60
CA ASP A 91 -10.81 10.51 -1.59
C ASP A 91 -9.76 11.40 -0.92
N ALA A 92 -10.09 11.98 0.24
CA ALA A 92 -9.12 12.73 1.05
C ALA A 92 -7.98 11.85 1.57
N ALA A 93 -8.29 10.66 2.07
CA ALA A 93 -7.28 9.70 2.54
C ALA A 93 -6.38 9.23 1.40
N LYS A 94 -6.97 8.92 0.22
CA LYS A 94 -6.22 8.54 -0.97
C LYS A 94 -5.25 9.64 -1.38
N ALA A 95 -5.69 10.89 -1.46
CA ALA A 95 -4.82 12.01 -1.82
C ALA A 95 -3.66 12.18 -0.83
N ALA A 96 -3.92 12.06 0.48
CA ALA A 96 -2.89 12.15 1.51
C ALA A 96 -1.88 10.99 1.43
N THR A 97 -2.36 9.77 1.18
CA THR A 97 -1.53 8.58 1.01
C THR A 97 -0.69 8.68 -0.26
N ASP A 98 -1.26 9.07 -1.39
CA ASP A 98 -0.55 9.22 -2.67
C ASP A 98 0.58 10.24 -2.55
N ALA A 99 0.33 11.38 -1.88
CA ALA A 99 1.35 12.39 -1.62
C ALA A 99 2.49 11.85 -0.74
N ALA A 100 2.16 11.18 0.37
CA ALA A 100 3.15 10.60 1.26
C ALA A 100 3.96 9.50 0.56
N MET A 101 3.35 8.67 -0.27
CA MET A 101 4.04 7.64 -1.05
C MET A 101 4.92 8.22 -2.16
N ALA A 102 4.60 9.41 -2.69
CA ALA A 102 5.51 10.14 -3.57
C ALA A 102 6.79 10.58 -2.82
N ASP A 103 6.64 11.10 -1.60
CA ASP A 103 7.77 11.45 -0.73
C ASP A 103 8.64 10.22 -0.42
N VAL A 104 8.01 9.06 -0.10
CA VAL A 104 8.75 7.79 0.10
C VAL A 104 9.61 7.45 -1.11
N ARG A 105 9.02 7.47 -2.33
CA ARG A 105 9.76 7.15 -3.56
C ARG A 105 10.93 8.11 -3.78
N THR A 106 10.74 9.40 -3.56
CA THR A 106 11.78 10.41 -3.67
C THR A 106 12.94 10.10 -2.72
N HIS A 107 12.66 9.95 -1.42
CA HIS A 107 13.71 9.72 -0.42
C HIS A 107 14.40 8.37 -0.56
N MET A 108 13.70 7.31 -0.96
CA MET A 108 14.32 6.02 -1.26
C MET A 108 15.23 6.10 -2.49
N GLY A 109 14.84 6.87 -3.52
CA GLY A 109 15.68 7.14 -4.69
C GLY A 109 16.94 7.90 -4.34
N GLU A 110 16.85 8.96 -3.53
CA GLU A 110 17.97 9.76 -3.05
C GLU A 110 18.91 8.94 -2.15
N MET A 111 18.38 8.10 -1.27
CA MET A 111 19.16 7.17 -0.48
C MET A 111 19.94 6.18 -1.36
N HIS A 112 19.28 5.64 -2.41
CA HIS A 112 19.94 4.75 -3.36
C HIS A 112 21.05 5.45 -4.14
N GLN A 113 20.85 6.69 -4.57
CA GLN A 113 21.89 7.51 -5.22
C GLN A 113 23.08 7.75 -4.30
N ALA A 114 22.83 8.11 -3.02
CA ALA A 114 23.89 8.31 -2.03
C ALA A 114 24.71 7.03 -1.77
N MET A 115 24.07 5.87 -1.80
CA MET A 115 24.71 4.57 -1.63
C MET A 115 25.61 4.21 -2.83
N ASN A 116 25.19 4.58 -4.05
CA ASN A 116 25.94 4.28 -5.29
C ASN A 116 26.96 5.36 -5.67
N ALA A 117 27.17 6.37 -4.84
CA ALA A 117 28.22 7.37 -5.06
C ALA A 117 29.62 6.73 -4.96
N ALA A 118 30.62 7.30 -5.66
CA ALA A 118 32.01 6.82 -5.60
C ALA A 118 32.54 6.75 -4.16
N VAL A 119 32.11 7.67 -3.30
CA VAL A 119 32.31 7.63 -1.84
C VAL A 119 30.94 7.77 -1.18
N PRO A 120 30.33 6.66 -0.70
CA PRO A 120 29.04 6.69 -0.03
C PRO A 120 29.05 7.53 1.24
N ASP A 121 28.09 8.43 1.38
CA ASP A 121 27.90 9.24 2.59
C ASP A 121 26.76 8.65 3.45
N THR A 122 27.14 8.01 4.55
CA THR A 122 26.19 7.36 5.46
C THR A 122 25.29 8.35 6.19
N ASN A 123 25.69 9.63 6.36
CA ASN A 123 24.84 10.64 6.98
C ASN A 123 23.71 11.07 6.01
N VAL A 124 24.04 11.25 4.74
CA VAL A 124 23.05 11.53 3.69
C VAL A 124 22.08 10.36 3.56
N MET A 125 22.58 9.11 3.50
CA MET A 125 21.76 7.91 3.47
C MET A 125 20.81 7.85 4.67
N LYS A 126 21.31 8.09 5.89
CA LYS A 126 20.49 8.11 7.12
C LYS A 126 19.39 9.17 7.05
N THR A 127 19.70 10.35 6.56
CA THR A 127 18.74 11.46 6.43
C THR A 127 17.58 11.06 5.52
N HIS A 128 17.88 10.53 4.33
CA HIS A 128 16.84 10.11 3.39
C HIS A 128 16.06 8.88 3.87
N PHE A 129 16.73 7.93 4.51
CA PHE A 129 16.05 6.79 5.13
C PHE A 129 15.04 7.25 6.20
N GLN A 130 15.45 8.14 7.10
CA GLN A 130 14.56 8.66 8.14
C GLN A 130 13.38 9.46 7.56
N ALA A 131 13.63 10.28 6.53
CA ALA A 131 12.57 11.03 5.85
C ALA A 131 11.58 10.09 5.12
N GLY A 132 12.08 9.06 4.44
CA GLY A 132 11.23 8.04 3.82
C GLY A 132 10.39 7.27 4.83
N MET A 133 10.95 6.89 5.98
CA MET A 133 10.21 6.25 7.07
C MET A 133 9.14 7.17 7.68
N ALA A 134 9.44 8.46 7.84
CA ALA A 134 8.46 9.44 8.31
C ALA A 134 7.31 9.61 7.31
N ALA A 135 7.59 9.65 6.01
CA ALA A 135 6.58 9.69 4.96
C ALA A 135 5.72 8.41 4.95
N MET A 136 6.31 7.23 5.12
CA MET A 136 5.59 5.96 5.25
C MET A 136 4.63 5.99 6.45
N SER A 137 5.09 6.44 7.59
CA SER A 137 4.26 6.60 8.80
C SER A 137 3.09 7.55 8.56
N LYS A 138 3.31 8.65 7.82
CA LYS A 138 2.26 9.59 7.44
C LYS A 138 1.19 8.94 6.55
N ALA A 139 1.60 8.10 5.60
CA ALA A 139 0.66 7.35 4.76
C ALA A 139 -0.21 6.39 5.59
N HIS A 140 0.40 5.61 6.49
CA HIS A 140 -0.33 4.71 7.38
C HIS A 140 -1.29 5.47 8.30
N TRP A 141 -0.85 6.59 8.87
CA TRP A 141 -1.68 7.42 9.72
C TRP A 141 -2.90 7.97 9.00
N ALA A 142 -2.77 8.39 7.73
CA ALA A 142 -3.89 8.83 6.91
C ALA A 142 -4.98 7.74 6.77
N GLY A 143 -4.57 6.47 6.59
CA GLY A 143 -5.47 5.33 6.57
C GLY A 143 -6.21 5.10 7.88
N LEU A 144 -5.50 5.14 9.02
CA LEU A 144 -6.08 4.98 10.35
C LEU A 144 -7.10 6.08 10.67
N VAL A 145 -6.75 7.33 10.36
CA VAL A 145 -7.66 8.48 10.54
C VAL A 145 -8.91 8.31 9.67
N ALA A 146 -8.76 7.89 8.43
CA ALA A 146 -9.89 7.64 7.54
C ALA A 146 -10.82 6.54 8.05
N ALA A 147 -10.26 5.43 8.57
CA ALA A 147 -11.04 4.36 9.17
C ALA A 147 -11.82 4.84 10.42
N ALA A 148 -11.19 5.60 11.29
CA ALA A 148 -11.84 6.18 12.46
C ALA A 148 -12.96 7.14 12.08
N GLN A 149 -12.73 8.01 11.09
CA GLN A 149 -13.77 8.91 10.57
C GLN A 149 -14.92 8.15 9.91
N ALA A 150 -14.62 7.12 9.13
CA ALA A 150 -15.63 6.30 8.47
C ALA A 150 -16.48 5.53 9.51
N ARG A 151 -15.85 4.97 10.56
CA ARG A 151 -16.56 4.33 11.68
C ARG A 151 -17.53 5.30 12.36
N ALA A 152 -17.15 6.57 12.52
CA ALA A 152 -18.00 7.60 13.12
C ALA A 152 -19.21 7.99 12.25
N VAL A 153 -19.19 7.75 10.94
CA VAL A 153 -20.34 7.95 10.03
C VAL A 153 -21.43 6.90 10.22
N LEU A 154 -21.07 5.72 10.73
CA LEU A 154 -21.97 4.57 10.86
C LEU A 154 -22.79 4.64 12.16
N THR A 155 -24.01 4.13 12.08
CA THR A 155 -24.84 3.84 13.28
C THR A 155 -24.29 2.62 14.03
N ASP A 156 -24.71 2.44 15.29
CA ASP A 156 -24.33 1.26 16.09
C ASP A 156 -24.70 -0.06 15.40
N LEU A 157 -25.89 -0.12 14.80
CA LEU A 157 -26.34 -1.30 14.06
C LEU A 157 -25.45 -1.60 12.86
N GLN A 158 -25.03 -0.57 12.12
CA GLN A 158 -24.14 -0.73 10.98
C GLN A 158 -22.73 -1.16 11.42
N ARG A 159 -22.21 -0.60 12.51
CA ARG A 159 -20.95 -1.05 13.12
C ARG A 159 -20.99 -2.53 13.51
N GLY A 160 -22.05 -2.97 14.18
CA GLY A 160 -22.23 -4.37 14.52
C GLY A 160 -22.30 -5.30 13.31
N ARG A 161 -22.84 -4.84 12.16
CA ARG A 161 -22.80 -5.60 10.90
C ARG A 161 -21.39 -5.75 10.36
N VAL A 162 -20.60 -4.68 10.34
CA VAL A 162 -19.17 -4.73 9.94
C VAL A 162 -18.41 -5.72 10.79
N GLU A 163 -18.57 -5.64 12.12
CA GLU A 163 -17.92 -6.54 13.08
C GLU A 163 -18.35 -8.01 12.85
N GLY A 164 -19.63 -8.24 12.57
CA GLY A 164 -20.15 -9.58 12.21
C GLY A 164 -19.59 -10.12 10.91
N MET A 165 -19.42 -9.29 9.88
CA MET A 165 -18.79 -9.66 8.62
C MET A 165 -17.31 -10.05 8.83
N MET A 166 -16.60 -9.30 9.66
CA MET A 166 -15.22 -9.59 10.04
C MET A 166 -15.08 -10.92 10.78
N ALA A 167 -15.95 -11.17 11.76
CA ALA A 167 -15.96 -12.43 12.50
C ALA A 167 -16.22 -13.64 11.58
N ALA A 168 -17.16 -13.52 10.65
CA ALA A 168 -17.44 -14.56 9.67
C ALA A 168 -16.25 -14.82 8.74
N MET A 169 -15.57 -13.76 8.29
CA MET A 169 -14.36 -13.89 7.46
C MET A 169 -13.21 -14.57 8.21
N GLN A 170 -12.97 -14.20 9.46
CA GLN A 170 -11.96 -14.84 10.30
C GLN A 170 -12.25 -16.33 10.52
N MET A 171 -13.50 -16.68 10.79
CA MET A 171 -13.93 -18.08 10.92
C MET A 171 -13.70 -18.88 9.63
N MET A 172 -14.01 -18.31 8.46
CA MET A 172 -13.74 -18.96 7.18
C MET A 172 -12.23 -19.15 6.92
N MET A 173 -11.40 -18.16 7.28
CA MET A 173 -9.95 -18.29 7.16
C MET A 173 -9.40 -19.38 8.08
N GLN A 174 -9.92 -19.48 9.30
CA GLN A 174 -9.53 -20.52 10.24
C GLN A 174 -9.88 -21.90 9.69
N MET A 175 -11.12 -22.12 9.25
CA MET A 175 -11.54 -23.39 8.65
C MET A 175 -10.67 -23.81 7.45
N ARG A 176 -10.27 -22.84 6.60
CA ARG A 176 -9.36 -23.11 5.48
C ARG A 176 -7.97 -23.55 5.94
N ARG A 177 -7.44 -22.93 7.01
CA ARG A 177 -6.14 -23.33 7.58
C ARG A 177 -6.19 -24.72 8.17
N ASP A 178 -7.25 -25.04 8.88
CA ASP A 178 -7.42 -26.35 9.51
C ASP A 178 -7.55 -27.44 8.43
N SER A 179 -8.34 -27.21 7.38
CA SER A 179 -8.45 -28.13 6.23
C SER A 179 -7.11 -28.32 5.47
N ALA A 180 -6.30 -27.27 5.35
CA ALA A 180 -5.01 -27.36 4.70
C ALA A 180 -4.03 -28.20 5.54
N ARG A 181 -4.04 -28.06 6.88
CA ARG A 181 -3.22 -28.86 7.79
C ARG A 181 -3.59 -30.33 7.76
N GLU A 182 -4.88 -30.65 7.76
CA GLU A 182 -5.38 -32.02 7.66
C GLU A 182 -4.94 -32.68 6.33
N GLY A 183 -4.93 -31.93 5.23
CA GLY A 183 -4.45 -32.41 3.92
C GLY A 183 -2.95 -32.73 3.94
N GLU A 184 -2.12 -31.87 4.57
CA GLU A 184 -0.67 -32.09 4.68
C GLU A 184 -0.32 -33.28 5.60
N GLU A 185 -1.09 -33.50 6.67
CA GLU A 185 -0.91 -34.67 7.56
C GLU A 185 -1.26 -35.97 6.85
N HIS A 186 -2.29 -36.00 6.01
CA HIS A 186 -2.70 -37.16 5.23
C HIS A 186 -1.66 -37.54 4.15
N GLU A 187 -0.99 -36.56 3.54
CA GLU A 187 0.09 -36.82 2.58
C GLU A 187 1.39 -37.33 3.24
N ARG A 188 1.63 -36.98 4.52
CA ARG A 188 2.84 -37.43 5.25
C ARG A 188 2.74 -38.81 5.84
N HIS A 189 1.54 -39.36 5.96
CA HIS A 189 1.30 -40.72 6.44
C HIS A 189 0.47 -41.51 5.41
N PRO A 190 1.06 -41.89 4.25
CA PRO A 190 0.42 -42.85 3.38
C PRO A 190 0.33 -44.18 4.15
N GLU A 191 -0.88 -44.69 4.32
CA GLU A 191 -1.10 -45.99 4.96
C GLU A 191 -0.29 -47.09 4.24
N HIS A 192 0.55 -47.77 4.99
CA HIS A 192 1.27 -48.97 4.55
C HIS A 192 0.39 -50.21 4.71
#